data_65b7a606be89b09a25024fd18462b83e
#
_entry.id   65b7a606be89b09a25024fd18462b83e
#
_cell.length_a   1.000
_cell.length_b   1.000
_cell.length_c   1.000
_cell.angle_alpha   90.00
_cell.angle_beta   90.00
_cell.angle_gamma   90.00
#
_symmetry.space_group_name_H-M   'P 1'
#
loop_
_entity.id
_entity.type
_entity.pdbx_description
1 polymer ?
#
loop_
_entity_poly.entity_id
_entity_poly.type
_entity_poly.pdbx_seq_one_letter_code
_entity_poly.pdbx_strand_id
1 'polypeptide(L)'
;MALKVYLVSCLFAFSVLLPYVRGGGETLVLLDNLAIKETHSIFFKSLQDRGFKLTFKSADDPSLSLKKYGEYLYKHLILFSPSVEEFGGTINVQALTEFVDDGGNILAAASSSVGDVIRELANECGFEIDEEGSYVIDHLNYDVSDEGKHTTIVADPENLLDAPTVIGSKNIPPLLFKGVGIISDQENPLVLEVLTASSTAYSSNPDNKITEYPHAVGKNTLLISALQARNNARVVFSGSMDFFSDKYFSSPVQKATPGSKKHATSGNQALAVALSQWVFKEKGVLRAQNIKHYKKGEKNAPDAYTVMDDVVYSIEIEILKGDKWVPFEANDLQLEFVRIDPFVRTKLHKKGQKYEAQFKVPDVYGVYQFKVDYNRIGYTHLYTSTQVSVRPLQHTQYERFIPSAYPYYLSAFSMMVGVFLLSCVFLHHKDMPKSKAE
;
A
#
# COMPACT_ATOMS: atom_id res chain seq x y z
N MET A 1 17.15 -10.34 -49.90
CA MET A 1 17.65 -10.25 -48.50
C MET A 1 17.65 -8.83 -47.95
N ALA A 2 17.96 -7.81 -48.73
CA ALA A 2 17.94 -6.38 -48.31
C ALA A 2 16.57 -5.84 -47.87
N LEU A 3 15.45 -6.27 -48.54
CA LEU A 3 14.12 -5.77 -48.20
C LEU A 3 13.59 -6.17 -46.82
N LYS A 4 14.01 -7.36 -46.32
CA LYS A 4 13.65 -7.81 -44.95
C LYS A 4 14.40 -7.06 -43.86
N VAL A 5 15.62 -6.58 -44.11
CA VAL A 5 16.41 -5.81 -43.16
C VAL A 5 15.84 -4.40 -42.98
N TYR A 6 15.33 -3.79 -44.07
CA TYR A 6 14.68 -2.47 -43.98
C TYR A 6 13.33 -2.51 -43.26
N LEU A 7 12.56 -3.59 -43.38
CA LEU A 7 11.27 -3.73 -42.66
C LEU A 7 11.46 -3.92 -41.16
N VAL A 8 12.50 -4.66 -40.76
CA VAL A 8 12.85 -4.84 -39.34
C VAL A 8 13.44 -3.55 -38.74
N SER A 9 14.25 -2.80 -39.53
CA SER A 9 14.77 -1.49 -39.11
C SER A 9 13.66 -0.44 -38.94
N CYS A 10 12.64 -0.42 -39.82
CA CYS A 10 11.50 0.48 -39.67
C CYS A 10 10.60 0.10 -38.50
N LEU A 11 10.43 -1.20 -38.17
CA LEU A 11 9.69 -1.63 -37.00
C LEU A 11 10.43 -1.27 -35.70
N PHE A 12 11.77 -1.32 -35.67
CA PHE A 12 12.56 -0.88 -34.53
C PHE A 12 12.58 0.66 -34.39
N ALA A 13 12.54 1.42 -35.47
CA ALA A 13 12.47 2.89 -35.44
C ALA A 13 11.08 3.39 -34.97
N PHE A 14 10.01 2.62 -35.22
CA PHE A 14 8.65 2.96 -34.76
C PHE A 14 8.43 2.67 -33.26
N SER A 15 9.20 1.73 -32.68
CA SER A 15 9.13 1.44 -31.23
C SER A 15 9.86 2.47 -30.36
N VAL A 16 10.70 3.34 -30.94
CA VAL A 16 11.47 4.38 -30.22
C VAL A 16 10.72 5.72 -30.20
N LEU A 17 9.64 5.87 -30.98
CA LEU A 17 8.83 7.10 -31.05
C LEU A 17 7.47 7.01 -30.35
N LEU A 18 7.29 6.07 -29.41
CA LEU A 18 6.21 6.20 -28.45
C LEU A 18 6.55 7.40 -27.56
N PRO A 19 5.72 8.46 -27.56
CA PRO A 19 5.96 9.57 -26.65
C PRO A 19 5.98 8.97 -25.24
N TYR A 20 7.07 9.20 -24.53
CA TYR A 20 7.17 8.90 -23.10
C TYR A 20 6.03 9.66 -22.42
N VAL A 21 4.94 8.94 -22.14
CA VAL A 21 3.77 9.53 -21.48
C VAL A 21 4.25 9.93 -20.09
N ARG A 22 4.48 11.23 -19.91
CA ARG A 22 4.65 11.82 -18.58
C ARG A 22 3.53 11.27 -17.70
N GLY A 23 3.87 10.88 -16.48
CA GLY A 23 2.99 10.18 -15.54
C GLY A 23 1.72 10.92 -15.09
N GLY A 24 1.37 12.06 -15.71
CA GLY A 24 0.12 12.77 -15.53
C GLY A 24 -1.01 12.09 -16.30
N GLY A 25 -1.91 11.37 -15.59
CA GLY A 25 -3.11 10.78 -16.19
C GLY A 25 -4.15 11.82 -16.61
N GLU A 26 -5.07 11.44 -17.49
CA GLU A 26 -6.27 12.22 -17.75
C GLU A 26 -7.15 12.22 -16.49
N THR A 27 -7.51 13.43 -16.03
CA THR A 27 -8.23 13.65 -14.77
C THR A 27 -9.50 14.44 -15.07
N LEU A 28 -10.64 13.88 -14.68
CA LEU A 28 -11.92 14.57 -14.71
C LEU A 28 -12.12 15.33 -13.41
N VAL A 29 -12.52 16.59 -13.52
CA VAL A 29 -12.85 17.46 -12.39
C VAL A 29 -14.32 17.85 -12.50
N LEU A 30 -15.14 17.36 -11.57
CA LEU A 30 -16.56 17.69 -11.45
C LEU A 30 -16.73 18.82 -10.44
N LEU A 31 -17.38 19.88 -10.85
CA LEU A 31 -17.58 21.10 -10.07
C LEU A 31 -19.08 21.38 -9.95
N ASP A 32 -19.54 21.86 -8.80
CA ASP A 32 -20.89 22.42 -8.65
C ASP A 32 -21.07 23.67 -9.54
N ASN A 33 -20.06 24.53 -9.49
CA ASN A 33 -20.03 25.75 -10.28
C ASN A 33 -18.63 25.94 -10.88
N LEU A 34 -18.54 26.33 -12.13
CA LEU A 34 -17.28 26.61 -12.81
C LEU A 34 -16.45 27.73 -12.17
N ALA A 35 -17.07 28.59 -11.36
CA ALA A 35 -16.37 29.61 -10.56
C ALA A 35 -15.41 28.99 -9.52
N ILE A 36 -15.63 27.74 -9.09
CA ILE A 36 -14.74 27.01 -8.17
C ILE A 36 -13.33 26.87 -8.76
N LYS A 37 -13.22 26.81 -10.08
CA LYS A 37 -11.92 26.78 -10.77
C LYS A 37 -11.06 27.99 -10.46
N GLU A 38 -11.66 29.16 -10.26
CA GLU A 38 -10.95 30.40 -9.95
C GLU A 38 -10.58 30.47 -8.46
N THR A 39 -11.47 30.03 -7.58
CA THR A 39 -11.24 30.05 -6.12
C THR A 39 -10.27 28.97 -5.63
N HIS A 40 -9.98 27.96 -6.45
CA HIS A 40 -9.05 26.84 -6.17
C HIS A 40 -7.91 26.80 -7.19
N SER A 41 -7.55 27.97 -7.73
CA SER A 41 -6.62 28.08 -8.85
C SER A 41 -5.22 27.56 -8.53
N ILE A 42 -4.72 27.79 -7.31
CA ILE A 42 -3.40 27.32 -6.85
C ILE A 42 -3.34 25.80 -6.82
N PHE A 43 -4.39 25.14 -6.32
CA PHE A 43 -4.48 23.68 -6.27
C PHE A 43 -4.48 23.06 -7.68
N PHE A 44 -5.36 23.54 -8.58
CA PHE A 44 -5.44 23.03 -9.95
C PHE A 44 -4.17 23.31 -10.74
N LYS A 45 -3.56 24.49 -10.56
CA LYS A 45 -2.29 24.83 -11.17
C LYS A 45 -1.18 23.87 -10.72
N SER A 46 -1.13 23.54 -9.44
CA SER A 46 -0.14 22.59 -8.93
C SER A 46 -0.26 21.19 -9.56
N LEU A 47 -1.48 20.76 -9.91
CA LEU A 47 -1.72 19.53 -10.66
C LEU A 47 -1.26 19.63 -12.12
N GLN A 48 -1.58 20.75 -12.78
CA GLN A 48 -1.16 20.98 -14.18
C GLN A 48 0.36 21.08 -14.31
N ASP A 49 1.03 21.75 -13.38
CA ASP A 49 2.50 21.87 -13.33
C ASP A 49 3.18 20.50 -13.16
N ARG A 50 2.51 19.55 -12.54
CA ARG A 50 2.94 18.14 -12.41
C ARG A 50 2.58 17.26 -13.62
N GLY A 51 1.91 17.83 -14.64
CA GLY A 51 1.63 17.19 -15.91
C GLY A 51 0.27 16.49 -16.02
N PHE A 52 -0.66 16.69 -15.06
CA PHE A 52 -2.03 16.19 -15.16
C PHE A 52 -2.83 16.99 -16.18
N LYS A 53 -3.59 16.29 -17.02
CA LYS A 53 -4.54 16.90 -17.94
C LYS A 53 -5.89 17.00 -17.27
N LEU A 54 -6.26 18.20 -16.85
CA LEU A 54 -7.51 18.43 -16.15
C LEU A 54 -8.63 18.77 -17.15
N THR A 55 -9.70 17.99 -17.11
CA THR A 55 -10.95 18.24 -17.85
C THR A 55 -12.01 18.72 -16.86
N PHE A 56 -12.35 20.00 -16.92
CA PHE A 56 -13.36 20.57 -16.03
C PHE A 56 -14.75 20.44 -16.66
N LYS A 57 -15.68 19.92 -15.88
CA LYS A 57 -17.10 19.81 -16.24
C LYS A 57 -17.98 20.17 -15.05
N SER A 58 -19.17 20.72 -15.35
CA SER A 58 -20.21 20.85 -14.34
C SER A 58 -20.75 19.47 -13.97
N ALA A 59 -21.11 19.30 -12.71
CA ALA A 59 -21.66 18.04 -12.22
C ALA A 59 -23.00 17.67 -12.87
N ASP A 60 -23.77 18.68 -13.35
CA ASP A 60 -25.07 18.52 -14.01
C ASP A 60 -24.98 18.27 -15.53
N ASP A 61 -23.76 18.21 -16.11
CA ASP A 61 -23.60 18.06 -17.58
C ASP A 61 -24.14 16.71 -18.05
N PRO A 62 -25.19 16.69 -18.92
CA PRO A 62 -25.76 15.44 -19.41
C PRO A 62 -24.81 14.61 -20.29
N SER A 63 -23.70 15.20 -20.74
CA SER A 63 -22.69 14.51 -21.52
C SER A 63 -21.64 13.76 -20.69
N LEU A 64 -21.82 13.71 -19.37
CA LEU A 64 -20.88 13.05 -18.46
C LEU A 64 -20.86 11.53 -18.70
N SER A 65 -19.66 11.00 -18.89
CA SER A 65 -19.40 9.57 -18.97
C SER A 65 -17.99 9.26 -18.50
N LEU A 66 -17.84 8.23 -17.70
CA LEU A 66 -16.55 7.70 -17.28
C LEU A 66 -15.99 6.68 -18.25
N LYS A 67 -16.87 5.93 -18.93
CA LYS A 67 -16.52 4.87 -19.89
C LYS A 67 -16.99 5.23 -21.30
N LYS A 68 -16.17 4.92 -22.30
CA LYS A 68 -16.54 4.97 -23.70
C LYS A 68 -16.06 3.70 -24.40
N TYR A 69 -16.98 3.00 -25.04
CA TYR A 69 -16.71 1.70 -25.69
C TYR A 69 -16.08 0.65 -24.73
N GLY A 70 -16.42 0.71 -23.43
CA GLY A 70 -15.90 -0.22 -22.42
C GLY A 70 -14.57 0.19 -21.79
N GLU A 71 -13.92 1.25 -22.27
CA GLU A 71 -12.67 1.77 -21.70
C GLU A 71 -12.90 3.05 -20.90
N TYR A 72 -12.17 3.22 -19.81
CA TYR A 72 -12.21 4.44 -19.01
C TYR A 72 -11.50 5.58 -19.72
N LEU A 73 -12.17 6.73 -19.80
CA LEU A 73 -11.62 7.96 -20.35
C LEU A 73 -10.62 8.64 -19.43
N TYR A 74 -10.77 8.42 -18.12
CA TYR A 74 -10.02 9.08 -17.08
C TYR A 74 -9.41 8.06 -16.11
N LYS A 75 -8.24 8.36 -15.56
CA LYS A 75 -7.59 7.57 -14.51
C LYS A 75 -7.87 8.10 -13.12
N HIS A 76 -8.17 9.39 -13.04
CA HIS A 76 -8.35 10.11 -11.78
C HIS A 76 -9.61 10.96 -11.85
N LEU A 77 -10.28 11.09 -10.72
CA LEU A 77 -11.48 11.86 -10.57
C LEU A 77 -11.34 12.81 -9.37
N ILE A 78 -11.71 14.08 -9.57
CA ILE A 78 -11.80 15.08 -8.50
C ILE A 78 -13.26 15.51 -8.41
N LEU A 79 -13.87 15.30 -7.25
CA LEU A 79 -15.25 15.67 -6.94
C LEU A 79 -15.25 16.91 -6.04
N PHE A 80 -15.37 18.08 -6.63
CA PHE A 80 -15.56 19.37 -5.93
C PHE A 80 -16.97 19.87 -6.17
N SER A 81 -17.93 18.98 -5.95
CA SER A 81 -19.35 19.19 -6.14
C SER A 81 -20.14 18.64 -4.94
N PRO A 82 -19.93 19.23 -3.73
CA PRO A 82 -20.55 18.70 -2.52
C PRO A 82 -22.08 18.81 -2.51
N SER A 83 -22.67 19.83 -3.16
CA SER A 83 -24.12 20.08 -3.06
C SER A 83 -24.97 19.34 -4.10
N VAL A 84 -24.35 18.49 -4.93
CA VAL A 84 -25.05 17.78 -6.00
C VAL A 84 -25.76 16.55 -5.44
N GLU A 85 -27.06 16.45 -5.68
CA GLU A 85 -27.88 15.29 -5.30
C GLU A 85 -27.76 14.16 -6.33
N GLU A 86 -27.66 14.48 -7.62
CA GLU A 86 -27.47 13.53 -8.72
C GLU A 86 -26.50 14.09 -9.76
N PHE A 87 -25.55 13.28 -10.22
CA PHE A 87 -24.68 13.64 -11.34
C PHE A 87 -25.40 13.50 -12.68
N GLY A 88 -25.06 14.37 -13.62
CA GLY A 88 -25.53 14.27 -14.99
C GLY A 88 -25.00 13.04 -15.74
N GLY A 89 -25.61 12.73 -16.88
CA GLY A 89 -25.18 11.68 -17.79
C GLY A 89 -25.30 10.26 -17.24
N THR A 90 -24.22 9.50 -17.30
CA THR A 90 -24.18 8.09 -16.86
C THR A 90 -23.46 7.89 -15.53
N ILE A 91 -23.12 8.98 -14.84
CA ILE A 91 -22.38 8.91 -13.57
C ILE A 91 -23.38 8.79 -12.41
N ASN A 92 -23.32 7.70 -11.70
CA ASN A 92 -24.03 7.44 -10.45
C ASN A 92 -23.08 6.81 -9.44
N VAL A 93 -23.52 6.57 -8.21
CA VAL A 93 -22.71 5.97 -7.15
C VAL A 93 -22.12 4.63 -7.59
N GLN A 94 -22.92 3.78 -8.23
CA GLN A 94 -22.46 2.48 -8.72
C GLN A 94 -21.33 2.64 -9.76
N ALA A 95 -21.45 3.58 -10.71
CA ALA A 95 -20.41 3.83 -11.71
C ALA A 95 -19.12 4.38 -11.06
N LEU A 96 -19.23 5.16 -9.99
CA LEU A 96 -18.08 5.65 -9.21
C LEU A 96 -17.43 4.51 -8.42
N THR A 97 -18.21 3.63 -7.80
CA THR A 97 -17.70 2.45 -7.08
C THR A 97 -17.01 1.49 -8.05
N GLU A 98 -17.62 1.19 -9.21
CA GLU A 98 -16.99 0.40 -10.27
C GLU A 98 -15.69 1.04 -10.77
N PHE A 99 -15.63 2.37 -10.86
CA PHE A 99 -14.40 3.07 -11.23
C PHE A 99 -13.27 2.84 -10.23
N VAL A 100 -13.57 2.83 -8.93
CA VAL A 100 -12.59 2.51 -7.87
C VAL A 100 -12.19 1.04 -7.94
N ASP A 101 -13.15 0.13 -8.14
CA ASP A 101 -12.91 -1.31 -8.24
C ASP A 101 -12.03 -1.67 -9.45
N ASP A 102 -12.15 -0.93 -10.53
CA ASP A 102 -11.30 -1.07 -11.72
C ASP A 102 -9.95 -0.34 -11.62
N GLY A 103 -9.63 0.23 -10.44
CA GLY A 103 -8.32 0.82 -10.13
C GLY A 103 -8.21 2.33 -10.33
N GLY A 104 -9.34 3.04 -10.55
CA GLY A 104 -9.43 4.49 -10.59
C GLY A 104 -9.19 5.13 -9.22
N ASN A 105 -8.79 6.39 -9.20
CA ASN A 105 -8.52 7.09 -7.95
C ASN A 105 -9.42 8.33 -7.83
N ILE A 106 -9.94 8.58 -6.63
CA ILE A 106 -10.88 9.67 -6.37
C ILE A 106 -10.36 10.58 -5.26
N LEU A 107 -10.47 11.89 -5.49
CA LEU A 107 -10.37 12.92 -4.46
C LEU A 107 -11.71 13.63 -4.35
N ALA A 108 -12.44 13.39 -3.27
CA ALA A 108 -13.72 14.00 -3.00
C ALA A 108 -13.62 15.03 -1.88
N ALA A 109 -14.26 16.17 -2.07
CA ALA A 109 -14.39 17.19 -1.04
C ALA A 109 -15.88 17.41 -0.74
N ALA A 110 -16.24 17.28 0.53
CA ALA A 110 -17.55 17.56 1.08
C ALA A 110 -17.64 19.00 1.60
N SER A 111 -18.82 19.40 2.00
CA SER A 111 -19.11 20.64 2.73
C SER A 111 -20.27 20.38 3.69
N SER A 112 -20.72 21.39 4.43
CA SER A 112 -21.91 21.27 5.28
C SER A 112 -23.21 20.95 4.52
N SER A 113 -23.26 21.27 3.21
CA SER A 113 -24.38 20.92 2.33
C SER A 113 -23.96 19.75 1.42
N VAL A 114 -23.90 18.56 1.96
CA VAL A 114 -23.50 17.35 1.22
C VAL A 114 -24.72 16.69 0.60
N GLY A 115 -24.71 16.53 -0.73
CA GLY A 115 -25.69 15.77 -1.49
C GLY A 115 -25.55 14.26 -1.27
N ASP A 116 -26.62 13.54 -1.62
CA ASP A 116 -26.73 12.10 -1.35
C ASP A 116 -25.67 11.27 -2.06
N VAL A 117 -25.27 11.62 -3.28
CA VAL A 117 -24.28 10.83 -4.06
C VAL A 117 -22.91 10.74 -3.38
N ILE A 118 -22.41 11.87 -2.83
CA ILE A 118 -21.12 11.86 -2.13
C ILE A 118 -21.23 11.13 -0.80
N ARG A 119 -22.38 11.24 -0.14
CA ARG A 119 -22.70 10.53 1.11
C ARG A 119 -22.75 9.02 0.90
N GLU A 120 -23.48 8.57 -0.13
CA GLU A 120 -23.55 7.16 -0.50
C GLU A 120 -22.19 6.60 -0.94
N LEU A 121 -21.43 7.36 -1.75
CA LEU A 121 -20.08 6.97 -2.14
C LEU A 121 -19.15 6.82 -0.93
N ALA A 122 -19.28 7.72 0.06
CA ALA A 122 -18.52 7.62 1.29
C ALA A 122 -18.90 6.36 2.08
N ASN A 123 -20.18 6.03 2.17
CA ASN A 123 -20.67 4.82 2.84
C ASN A 123 -20.14 3.55 2.18
N GLU A 124 -20.13 3.47 0.85
CA GLU A 124 -19.54 2.36 0.11
C GLU A 124 -18.02 2.22 0.38
N CYS A 125 -17.35 3.33 0.68
CA CYS A 125 -15.93 3.36 1.04
C CYS A 125 -15.66 3.11 2.54
N GLY A 126 -16.71 2.92 3.37
CA GLY A 126 -16.57 2.70 4.82
C GLY A 126 -16.43 3.99 5.63
N PHE A 127 -16.95 5.10 5.11
CA PHE A 127 -17.03 6.39 5.79
C PHE A 127 -18.46 6.85 5.90
N GLU A 128 -18.79 7.43 7.03
CA GLU A 128 -20.08 8.09 7.25
C GLU A 128 -19.85 9.59 7.38
N ILE A 129 -20.51 10.39 6.52
CA ILE A 129 -20.49 11.85 6.59
C ILE A 129 -21.68 12.28 7.41
N ASP A 130 -21.48 13.18 8.36
CA ASP A 130 -22.51 13.67 9.26
C ASP A 130 -23.66 14.39 8.51
N GLU A 131 -24.77 14.64 9.19
CA GLU A 131 -26.00 15.19 8.61
C GLU A 131 -25.77 16.54 7.91
N GLU A 132 -26.67 16.85 6.98
CA GLU A 132 -26.68 18.13 6.28
C GLU A 132 -26.83 19.31 7.25
N GLY A 133 -26.07 20.37 7.03
CA GLY A 133 -26.02 21.55 7.90
C GLY A 133 -25.12 21.39 9.13
N SER A 134 -24.51 20.21 9.33
CA SER A 134 -23.55 19.98 10.42
C SER A 134 -22.18 20.54 10.10
N TYR A 135 -21.50 21.04 11.12
CA TYR A 135 -20.12 21.52 11.09
C TYR A 135 -19.34 20.89 12.24
N VAL A 136 -18.05 20.73 12.04
CA VAL A 136 -17.15 20.44 13.16
C VAL A 136 -16.95 21.73 13.95
N ILE A 137 -17.29 21.67 15.24
CA ILE A 137 -17.22 22.80 16.18
C ILE A 137 -16.16 22.49 17.24
N ASP A 138 -15.28 23.44 17.51
CA ASP A 138 -14.31 23.35 18.61
C ASP A 138 -14.21 24.71 19.32
N HIS A 139 -14.73 24.77 20.54
CA HIS A 139 -14.74 25.97 21.34
C HIS A 139 -13.38 26.35 21.94
N LEU A 140 -12.37 25.50 21.83
CA LEU A 140 -11.03 25.74 22.35
C LEU A 140 -10.00 25.97 21.24
N ASN A 141 -10.17 25.34 20.07
CA ASN A 141 -9.19 25.37 18.99
C ASN A 141 -9.78 25.99 17.71
N TYR A 142 -10.49 27.10 17.83
CA TYR A 142 -10.99 27.87 16.67
C TYR A 142 -10.03 29.00 16.30
N ASP A 143 -10.11 29.45 15.05
CA ASP A 143 -9.29 30.55 14.54
C ASP A 143 -9.85 31.93 14.94
N VAL A 144 -8.97 32.89 15.08
CA VAL A 144 -9.36 34.31 15.40
C VAL A 144 -10.27 34.93 14.35
N SER A 145 -10.21 34.46 13.10
CA SER A 145 -11.05 34.95 11.99
C SER A 145 -12.46 34.32 11.99
N ASP A 146 -12.79 33.43 12.94
CA ASP A 146 -14.12 32.82 13.01
C ASP A 146 -15.21 33.84 13.36
N GLU A 147 -16.40 33.67 12.78
CA GLU A 147 -17.55 34.55 12.92
C GLU A 147 -18.29 34.40 14.27
N GLY A 148 -17.74 33.62 15.20
CA GLY A 148 -18.31 33.39 16.54
C GLY A 148 -19.13 32.12 16.67
N LYS A 149 -19.24 31.30 15.60
CA LYS A 149 -19.87 29.97 15.64
C LYS A 149 -18.88 28.86 15.99
N HIS A 150 -17.58 29.17 16.04
CA HIS A 150 -16.46 28.25 16.31
C HIS A 150 -16.38 27.06 15.30
N THR A 151 -16.77 27.32 14.07
CA THR A 151 -16.80 26.37 12.96
C THR A 151 -15.53 26.38 12.12
N THR A 152 -14.77 27.51 12.17
CA THR A 152 -13.45 27.60 11.56
C THR A 152 -12.41 27.12 12.57
N ILE A 153 -12.08 25.86 12.53
CA ILE A 153 -11.20 25.23 13.50
C ILE A 153 -9.73 25.22 13.02
N VAL A 154 -8.83 25.23 14.00
CA VAL A 154 -7.39 25.08 13.78
C VAL A 154 -6.97 23.67 14.17
N ALA A 155 -6.68 22.84 13.17
CA ALA A 155 -6.19 21.49 13.41
C ALA A 155 -4.66 21.49 13.54
N ASP A 156 -4.18 20.88 14.60
CA ASP A 156 -2.74 20.76 14.85
C ASP A 156 -2.12 19.64 13.99
N PRO A 157 -0.89 19.83 13.47
CA PRO A 157 -0.18 18.80 12.72
C PRO A 157 0.10 17.51 13.50
N GLU A 158 0.01 17.55 14.82
CA GLU A 158 0.13 16.36 15.67
C GLU A 158 -1.01 15.35 15.46
N ASN A 159 -2.18 15.84 15.04
CA ASN A 159 -3.35 15.02 14.73
C ASN A 159 -3.30 14.36 13.33
N LEU A 160 -2.23 14.57 12.57
CA LEU A 160 -2.00 13.91 11.29
C LEU A 160 -1.53 12.47 11.49
N LEU A 161 -1.97 11.60 10.59
CA LEU A 161 -1.50 10.21 10.48
C LEU A 161 0.04 10.15 10.46
N ASP A 162 0.64 9.14 11.10
CA ASP A 162 2.09 8.94 11.07
C ASP A 162 2.55 8.17 9.82
N ALA A 163 2.32 8.75 8.65
CA ALA A 163 2.68 8.17 7.35
C ALA A 163 3.21 9.25 6.41
N PRO A 164 4.53 9.50 6.39
CA PRO A 164 5.13 10.56 5.55
C PRO A 164 4.87 10.38 4.05
N THR A 165 4.59 9.16 3.60
CA THR A 165 4.24 8.88 2.20
C THR A 165 2.90 9.50 1.81
N VAL A 166 1.94 9.57 2.76
CA VAL A 166 0.59 10.11 2.56
C VAL A 166 0.56 11.62 2.79
N ILE A 167 1.05 12.04 3.96
CA ILE A 167 0.92 13.44 4.41
C ILE A 167 2.13 14.32 4.04
N GLY A 168 3.21 13.75 3.53
CA GLY A 168 4.48 14.46 3.32
C GLY A 168 5.25 14.63 4.62
N SER A 169 5.17 15.80 5.23
CA SER A 169 5.86 16.12 6.49
C SER A 169 4.87 16.57 7.56
N LYS A 170 5.09 16.14 8.82
CA LYS A 170 4.34 16.70 9.97
C LYS A 170 4.84 18.08 10.39
N ASN A 171 6.01 18.51 9.90
CA ASN A 171 6.56 19.82 10.24
C ASN A 171 6.00 20.91 9.33
N ILE A 172 4.68 21.11 9.41
CA ILE A 172 3.92 22.13 8.68
C ILE A 172 3.23 23.06 9.69
N PRO A 173 2.86 24.28 9.29
CA PRO A 173 2.01 25.13 10.10
C PRO A 173 0.67 24.47 10.42
N PRO A 174 -0.07 24.92 11.45
CA PRO A 174 -1.41 24.44 11.73
C PRO A 174 -2.33 24.63 10.51
N LEU A 175 -3.35 23.78 10.46
CA LEU A 175 -4.28 23.67 9.34
C LEU A 175 -5.59 24.40 9.67
N LEU A 176 -6.16 25.09 8.70
CA LEU A 176 -7.51 25.64 8.80
C LEU A 176 -8.51 24.64 8.22
N PHE A 177 -9.60 24.43 8.92
CA PHE A 177 -10.67 23.55 8.47
C PHE A 177 -12.03 24.17 8.84
N LYS A 178 -12.97 24.16 7.88
CA LYS A 178 -14.37 24.50 8.05
C LYS A 178 -15.21 23.57 7.20
N GLY A 179 -15.94 22.69 7.82
CA GLY A 179 -16.72 21.67 7.10
C GLY A 179 -17.35 20.64 8.01
N VAL A 180 -17.80 19.57 7.43
CA VAL A 180 -18.50 18.46 8.08
C VAL A 180 -17.52 17.45 8.68
N GLY A 181 -17.94 16.78 9.75
CA GLY A 181 -17.22 15.64 10.34
C GLY A 181 -17.46 14.35 9.56
N ILE A 182 -16.46 13.51 9.50
CA ILE A 182 -16.52 12.18 8.90
C ILE A 182 -16.23 11.17 10.00
N ILE A 183 -16.94 10.05 9.98
CA ILE A 183 -16.70 8.90 10.86
C ILE A 183 -16.20 7.75 10.01
N SER A 184 -15.26 6.98 10.50
CA SER A 184 -14.79 5.78 9.83
C SER A 184 -15.28 4.52 10.52
N ASP A 185 -15.48 3.47 9.74
CA ASP A 185 -15.62 2.13 10.28
C ASP A 185 -14.27 1.64 10.80
N GLN A 186 -14.11 1.59 12.12
CA GLN A 186 -12.89 1.17 12.79
C GLN A 186 -12.53 -0.31 12.56
N GLU A 187 -13.49 -1.14 12.15
CA GLU A 187 -13.25 -2.55 11.85
C GLU A 187 -12.64 -2.73 10.44
N ASN A 188 -12.72 -1.72 9.58
CA ASN A 188 -12.18 -1.77 8.22
C ASN A 188 -10.67 -1.42 8.18
N PRO A 189 -9.78 -2.41 7.97
CA PRO A 189 -8.33 -2.18 7.97
C PRO A 189 -7.82 -1.40 6.74
N LEU A 190 -8.66 -1.11 5.75
CA LEU A 190 -8.30 -0.37 4.54
C LEU A 190 -8.47 1.14 4.69
N VAL A 191 -9.15 1.55 5.75
CA VAL A 191 -9.42 2.95 6.07
C VAL A 191 -8.21 3.59 6.75
N LEU A 192 -7.92 4.83 6.39
CA LEU A 192 -6.84 5.64 6.95
C LEU A 192 -7.42 6.94 7.52
N GLU A 193 -7.21 7.16 8.80
CA GLU A 193 -7.55 8.40 9.51
C GLU A 193 -6.44 9.44 9.25
N VAL A 194 -6.57 10.23 8.18
CA VAL A 194 -5.50 11.12 7.72
C VAL A 194 -5.33 12.34 8.62
N LEU A 195 -6.44 13.00 8.95
CA LEU A 195 -6.48 14.14 9.86
C LEU A 195 -7.68 13.99 10.79
N THR A 196 -7.41 13.85 12.08
CA THR A 196 -8.44 13.79 13.12
C THR A 196 -8.67 15.17 13.74
N ALA A 197 -9.88 15.40 14.26
CA ALA A 197 -10.18 16.59 15.04
C ALA A 197 -9.51 16.53 16.43
N SER A 198 -9.54 17.62 17.16
CA SER A 198 -9.08 17.65 18.53
C SER A 198 -10.03 16.87 19.45
N SER A 199 -9.57 16.50 20.64
CA SER A 199 -10.39 15.80 21.63
C SER A 199 -11.58 16.62 22.14
N THR A 200 -11.61 17.93 21.89
CA THR A 200 -12.64 18.87 22.31
C THR A 200 -13.66 19.20 21.20
N ALA A 201 -13.38 18.74 19.98
CA ALA A 201 -14.24 18.96 18.83
C ALA A 201 -15.44 18.00 18.83
N TYR A 202 -16.53 18.42 18.24
CA TYR A 202 -17.70 17.61 17.96
C TYR A 202 -18.38 18.11 16.69
N SER A 203 -19.18 17.27 16.07
CA SER A 203 -19.96 17.65 14.89
C SER A 203 -21.40 17.94 15.28
N SER A 204 -21.91 19.10 14.90
CA SER A 204 -23.30 19.48 15.13
C SER A 204 -23.71 20.66 14.26
N ASN A 205 -25.01 20.88 14.13
CA ASN A 205 -25.54 22.08 13.47
C ASN A 205 -25.39 23.30 14.42
N PRO A 206 -24.61 24.34 14.05
CA PRO A 206 -24.33 25.49 14.93
C PRO A 206 -25.57 26.35 15.19
N ASP A 207 -26.61 26.27 14.35
CA ASP A 207 -27.81 27.08 14.47
C ASP A 207 -28.92 26.39 15.33
N ASN A 208 -28.73 25.10 15.64
CA ASN A 208 -29.68 24.32 16.44
C ASN A 208 -29.12 24.06 17.85
N LYS A 209 -30.05 23.94 18.83
CA LYS A 209 -29.67 23.46 20.16
C LYS A 209 -29.34 21.98 20.09
N ILE A 210 -28.27 21.58 20.73
CA ILE A 210 -27.92 20.16 20.89
C ILE A 210 -28.93 19.52 21.81
N THR A 211 -29.76 18.64 21.27
CA THR A 211 -30.78 17.88 22.01
C THR A 211 -30.34 16.43 22.21
N GLU A 212 -29.55 15.90 21.30
CA GLU A 212 -29.05 14.54 21.31
C GLU A 212 -27.51 14.56 21.37
N TYR A 213 -26.93 13.43 21.77
CA TYR A 213 -25.49 13.33 21.80
C TYR A 213 -24.93 13.40 20.36
N PRO A 214 -23.95 14.27 20.08
CA PRO A 214 -23.42 14.40 18.73
C PRO A 214 -22.87 13.08 18.20
N HIS A 215 -23.10 12.79 16.92
CA HIS A 215 -22.69 11.54 16.29
C HIS A 215 -21.18 11.39 16.25
N ALA A 216 -20.46 12.45 15.90
CA ALA A 216 -19.00 12.50 15.84
C ALA A 216 -18.44 13.39 16.96
N VAL A 217 -17.61 12.82 17.86
CA VAL A 217 -17.04 13.53 19.00
C VAL A 217 -15.56 13.20 19.18
N GLY A 218 -14.78 14.23 19.49
CA GLY A 218 -13.36 14.12 19.79
C GLY A 218 -12.55 13.59 18.63
N LYS A 219 -11.58 12.74 18.90
CA LYS A 219 -10.67 12.16 17.89
C LYS A 219 -11.34 11.21 16.92
N ASN A 220 -12.53 10.72 17.22
CA ASN A 220 -13.32 9.90 16.29
C ASN A 220 -13.90 10.72 15.15
N THR A 221 -13.90 12.05 15.27
CA THR A 221 -14.28 12.96 14.19
C THR A 221 -13.09 13.13 13.26
N LEU A 222 -13.23 12.63 12.04
CA LEU A 222 -12.23 12.79 11.00
C LEU A 222 -12.54 14.07 10.20
N LEU A 223 -11.51 14.83 9.91
CA LEU A 223 -11.55 15.99 9.03
C LEU A 223 -11.18 15.60 7.59
N ILE A 224 -10.23 14.69 7.47
CA ILE A 224 -9.79 14.08 6.20
C ILE A 224 -9.59 12.61 6.44
N SER A 225 -10.18 11.80 5.59
CA SER A 225 -10.07 10.35 5.60
C SER A 225 -9.61 9.82 4.25
N ALA A 226 -9.04 8.64 4.22
CA ALA A 226 -8.60 8.01 2.99
C ALA A 226 -8.84 6.50 3.01
N LEU A 227 -9.02 5.93 1.83
CA LEU A 227 -9.13 4.50 1.61
C LEU A 227 -8.07 4.06 0.62
N GLN A 228 -7.38 2.97 0.92
CA GLN A 228 -6.61 2.24 -0.07
C GLN A 228 -7.24 0.87 -0.29
N ALA A 229 -7.89 0.70 -1.42
CA ALA A 229 -8.55 -0.55 -1.79
C ALA A 229 -7.53 -1.68 -2.06
N ARG A 230 -7.98 -2.92 -2.05
CA ARG A 230 -7.11 -4.11 -2.28
C ARG A 230 -6.48 -4.15 -3.67
N ASN A 231 -7.12 -3.53 -4.66
CA ASN A 231 -6.59 -3.34 -6.03
C ASN A 231 -5.59 -2.16 -6.13
N ASN A 232 -5.22 -1.56 -5.00
CA ASN A 232 -4.39 -0.37 -4.90
C ASN A 232 -5.04 0.92 -5.47
N ALA A 233 -6.35 0.97 -5.67
CA ALA A 233 -7.07 2.22 -5.87
C ALA A 233 -7.03 3.05 -4.60
N ARG A 234 -6.98 4.36 -4.74
CA ARG A 234 -6.90 5.29 -3.60
C ARG A 234 -8.00 6.32 -3.68
N VAL A 235 -8.71 6.46 -2.57
CA VAL A 235 -9.77 7.44 -2.42
C VAL A 235 -9.47 8.32 -1.22
N VAL A 236 -9.68 9.63 -1.35
CA VAL A 236 -9.58 10.58 -0.23
C VAL A 236 -10.87 11.36 -0.14
N PHE A 237 -11.42 11.43 1.06
CA PHE A 237 -12.54 12.30 1.41
C PHE A 237 -12.05 13.41 2.34
N SER A 238 -12.35 14.65 1.98
CA SER A 238 -12.19 15.81 2.86
C SER A 238 -13.56 16.31 3.26
N GLY A 239 -13.82 16.51 4.54
CA GLY A 239 -15.05 17.11 5.03
C GLY A 239 -15.20 18.61 4.69
N SER A 240 -14.22 19.20 4.03
CA SER A 240 -14.20 20.61 3.66
C SER A 240 -13.67 20.82 2.25
N MET A 241 -14.45 21.46 1.40
CA MET A 241 -14.00 21.94 0.10
C MET A 241 -13.11 23.18 0.27
N ASP A 242 -13.42 24.06 1.23
CA ASP A 242 -12.64 25.26 1.54
C ASP A 242 -11.19 24.95 1.92
N PHE A 243 -10.92 23.73 2.40
CA PHE A 243 -9.57 23.24 2.70
C PHE A 243 -8.61 23.38 1.52
N PHE A 244 -9.10 23.23 0.28
CA PHE A 244 -8.32 23.33 -0.95
C PHE A 244 -8.35 24.71 -1.58
N SER A 245 -9.03 25.69 -0.95
CA SER A 245 -9.20 27.04 -1.50
C SER A 245 -7.94 27.88 -1.41
N ASP A 246 -7.75 28.78 -2.38
CA ASP A 246 -6.67 29.75 -2.40
C ASP A 246 -6.70 30.69 -1.19
N LYS A 247 -7.91 30.96 -0.68
CA LYS A 247 -8.14 31.73 0.55
C LYS A 247 -7.48 31.04 1.74
N TYR A 248 -7.71 29.74 1.95
CA TYR A 248 -7.13 29.03 3.09
C TYR A 248 -5.64 28.77 2.92
N PHE A 249 -5.15 28.65 1.69
CA PHE A 249 -3.71 28.50 1.45
C PHE A 249 -2.90 29.75 1.84
N SER A 250 -3.47 30.93 1.63
CA SER A 250 -2.81 32.22 1.90
C SER A 250 -3.16 32.81 3.27
N SER A 251 -4.16 32.31 3.97
CA SER A 251 -4.63 32.88 5.24
C SER A 251 -3.62 32.66 6.36
N PRO A 252 -3.41 33.67 7.21
CA PRO A 252 -2.70 33.48 8.48
C PRO A 252 -3.53 32.64 9.42
N VAL A 253 -2.88 31.88 10.29
CA VAL A 253 -3.52 30.97 11.27
C VAL A 253 -3.12 31.37 12.68
N GLN A 254 -4.11 31.57 13.53
CA GLN A 254 -3.90 31.84 14.95
C GLN A 254 -5.09 31.32 15.77
N LYS A 255 -4.84 30.43 16.73
CA LYS A 255 -5.89 30.02 17.69
C LYS A 255 -6.35 31.24 18.50
N ALA A 256 -7.64 31.31 18.77
CA ALA A 256 -8.24 32.37 19.59
C ALA A 256 -7.80 32.33 21.07
N THR A 257 -7.16 31.26 21.50
CA THR A 257 -6.61 31.11 22.86
C THR A 257 -5.54 32.17 23.12
N PRO A 258 -5.62 32.92 24.24
CA PRO A 258 -4.65 33.95 24.59
C PRO A 258 -3.22 33.41 24.61
N GLY A 259 -2.28 34.12 23.98
CA GLY A 259 -0.87 33.75 23.90
C GLY A 259 -0.53 32.75 22.79
N SER A 260 -1.48 32.36 21.94
CA SER A 260 -1.23 31.48 20.80
C SER A 260 -0.30 32.10 19.76
N LYS A 261 0.56 31.26 19.19
CA LYS A 261 1.50 31.68 18.13
C LYS A 261 0.74 31.95 16.82
N LYS A 262 1.04 33.09 16.21
CA LYS A 262 0.54 33.42 14.88
C LYS A 262 1.45 32.87 13.81
N HIS A 263 0.88 32.17 12.84
CA HIS A 263 1.57 31.69 11.64
C HIS A 263 1.16 32.56 10.44
N ALA A 264 2.11 32.89 9.58
CA ALA A 264 1.87 33.79 8.43
C ALA A 264 1.01 33.12 7.34
N THR A 265 1.11 31.81 7.20
CA THR A 265 0.35 30.99 6.22
C THR A 265 -0.09 29.71 6.87
N SER A 266 -1.17 29.11 6.37
CA SER A 266 -1.63 27.80 6.81
C SER A 266 -0.77 26.66 6.23
N GLY A 267 -0.87 25.48 6.83
CA GLY A 267 -0.29 24.24 6.31
C GLY A 267 -1.12 23.56 5.21
N ASN A 268 -2.30 24.11 4.87
CA ASN A 268 -3.27 23.49 3.97
C ASN A 268 -2.70 23.16 2.61
N GLN A 269 -1.95 24.09 1.99
CA GLN A 269 -1.34 23.87 0.69
C GLN A 269 -0.38 22.68 0.69
N ALA A 270 0.47 22.59 1.71
CA ALA A 270 1.45 21.51 1.81
C ALA A 270 0.77 20.15 1.92
N LEU A 271 -0.28 20.06 2.76
CA LEU A 271 -1.03 18.82 2.93
C LEU A 271 -1.88 18.49 1.69
N ALA A 272 -2.55 19.44 1.08
CA ALA A 272 -3.35 19.24 -0.14
C ALA A 272 -2.49 18.71 -1.30
N VAL A 273 -1.29 19.26 -1.48
CA VAL A 273 -0.33 18.77 -2.48
C VAL A 273 0.13 17.34 -2.15
N ALA A 274 0.47 17.06 -0.89
CA ALA A 274 0.90 15.72 -0.48
C ALA A 274 -0.20 14.67 -0.69
N LEU A 275 -1.44 14.97 -0.30
CA LEU A 275 -2.60 14.11 -0.51
C LEU A 275 -2.84 13.82 -2.00
N SER A 276 -2.83 14.87 -2.84
CA SER A 276 -3.01 14.69 -4.27
C SER A 276 -1.89 13.85 -4.91
N GLN A 277 -0.63 14.00 -4.46
CA GLN A 277 0.47 13.16 -4.91
C GLN A 277 0.29 11.70 -4.53
N TRP A 278 -0.25 11.45 -3.33
CA TRP A 278 -0.51 10.08 -2.90
C TRP A 278 -1.71 9.48 -3.62
N VAL A 279 -2.85 10.17 -3.68
CA VAL A 279 -4.07 9.69 -4.35
C VAL A 279 -3.80 9.35 -5.82
N PHE A 280 -3.13 10.23 -6.55
CA PHE A 280 -2.88 10.05 -7.98
C PHE A 280 -1.65 9.19 -8.30
N LYS A 281 -1.19 8.43 -7.29
CA LYS A 281 -0.11 7.44 -7.45
C LYS A 281 1.23 8.00 -7.93
N GLU A 282 1.54 9.27 -7.61
CA GLU A 282 2.88 9.84 -7.80
C GLU A 282 3.86 9.39 -6.72
N LYS A 283 3.33 9.07 -5.52
CA LYS A 283 4.11 8.59 -4.38
C LYS A 283 3.59 7.26 -3.84
N GLY A 284 4.49 6.50 -3.21
CA GLY A 284 4.13 5.27 -2.54
C GLY A 284 3.78 4.11 -3.46
N VAL A 285 4.17 4.13 -4.73
CA VAL A 285 3.95 3.02 -5.66
C VAL A 285 5.17 2.13 -5.67
N LEU A 286 4.98 0.85 -5.35
CA LEU A 286 6.01 -0.18 -5.35
C LEU A 286 5.81 -1.14 -6.52
N ARG A 287 6.92 -1.68 -7.04
CA ARG A 287 6.90 -2.80 -7.98
C ARG A 287 8.02 -3.78 -7.66
N ALA A 288 7.76 -5.05 -7.96
CA ALA A 288 8.76 -6.10 -7.89
C ALA A 288 9.26 -6.46 -9.30
N GLN A 289 10.56 -6.67 -9.43
CA GLN A 289 11.20 -7.09 -10.65
C GLN A 289 12.29 -8.14 -10.37
N ASN A 290 12.76 -8.82 -11.42
CA ASN A 290 13.90 -9.73 -11.37
C ASN A 290 13.84 -10.77 -10.23
N ILE A 291 12.65 -11.39 -10.06
CA ILE A 291 12.47 -12.46 -9.08
C ILE A 291 13.24 -13.69 -9.55
N LYS A 292 14.19 -14.16 -8.72
CA LYS A 292 15.01 -15.34 -8.99
C LYS A 292 15.12 -16.22 -7.76
N HIS A 293 15.11 -17.51 -7.98
CA HIS A 293 15.37 -18.51 -6.94
C HIS A 293 16.27 -19.63 -7.51
N TYR A 294 17.21 -20.08 -6.73
CA TYR A 294 18.16 -21.11 -7.17
C TYR A 294 18.75 -21.84 -5.96
N LYS A 295 19.34 -23.03 -6.20
CA LYS A 295 20.11 -23.72 -5.17
C LYS A 295 21.42 -23.00 -4.90
N LYS A 296 21.88 -23.01 -3.67
CA LYS A 296 23.16 -22.44 -3.31
C LYS A 296 24.30 -23.05 -4.14
N GLY A 297 25.02 -22.22 -4.88
CA GLY A 297 26.08 -22.63 -5.80
C GLY A 297 25.65 -22.81 -7.25
N GLU A 298 24.36 -22.79 -7.55
CA GLU A 298 23.80 -22.81 -8.90
C GLU A 298 23.39 -21.39 -9.32
N LYS A 299 23.20 -21.16 -10.63
CA LYS A 299 22.76 -19.85 -11.16
C LYS A 299 21.32 -19.88 -11.68
N ASN A 300 20.81 -21.06 -12.00
CA ASN A 300 19.53 -21.24 -12.62
C ASN A 300 18.53 -21.87 -11.64
N ALA A 301 17.25 -21.54 -11.81
CA ALA A 301 16.17 -22.19 -11.08
C ALA A 301 16.10 -23.68 -11.50
N PRO A 302 16.05 -24.62 -10.56
CA PRO A 302 15.79 -26.02 -10.87
C PRO A 302 14.30 -26.25 -11.16
N ASP A 303 13.98 -27.30 -11.91
CA ASP A 303 12.58 -27.71 -12.13
C ASP A 303 11.90 -28.13 -10.83
N ALA A 304 12.66 -28.70 -9.90
CA ALA A 304 12.18 -29.08 -8.57
C ALA A 304 13.33 -29.01 -7.55
N TYR A 305 13.01 -28.55 -6.35
CA TYR A 305 13.91 -28.66 -5.20
C TYR A 305 13.83 -30.03 -4.55
N THR A 306 14.87 -30.41 -3.85
CA THR A 306 14.85 -31.60 -2.99
C THR A 306 14.66 -31.12 -1.54
N VAL A 307 14.02 -31.92 -0.70
CA VAL A 307 13.97 -31.66 0.74
C VAL A 307 15.36 -31.40 1.30
N MET A 308 15.48 -30.44 2.22
CA MET A 308 16.74 -30.03 2.85
C MET A 308 17.77 -29.34 1.92
N ASP A 309 17.40 -28.97 0.68
CA ASP A 309 18.26 -28.15 -0.18
C ASP A 309 18.46 -26.74 0.42
N ASP A 310 19.65 -26.18 0.28
CA ASP A 310 19.91 -24.78 0.56
C ASP A 310 19.49 -23.92 -0.63
N VAL A 311 18.55 -23.00 -0.42
CA VAL A 311 17.96 -22.16 -1.46
C VAL A 311 18.29 -20.70 -1.21
N VAL A 312 18.56 -19.99 -2.29
CA VAL A 312 18.69 -18.53 -2.33
C VAL A 312 17.53 -17.97 -3.13
N TYR A 313 16.82 -17.02 -2.54
CA TYR A 313 15.78 -16.24 -3.19
C TYR A 313 16.25 -14.80 -3.33
N SER A 314 16.02 -14.19 -4.48
CA SER A 314 16.37 -12.79 -4.74
C SER A 314 15.24 -12.06 -5.45
N ILE A 315 14.99 -10.81 -5.06
CA ILE A 315 13.97 -9.94 -5.61
C ILE A 315 14.48 -8.50 -5.66
N GLU A 316 14.14 -7.77 -6.72
CA GLU A 316 14.39 -6.34 -6.82
C GLU A 316 13.07 -5.62 -6.58
N ILE A 317 13.05 -4.68 -5.63
CA ILE A 317 11.88 -3.87 -5.30
C ILE A 317 12.24 -2.42 -5.57
N GLU A 318 11.38 -1.75 -6.32
CA GLU A 318 11.55 -0.36 -6.71
C GLU A 318 10.33 0.46 -6.29
N ILE A 319 10.60 1.71 -5.96
CA ILE A 319 9.58 2.73 -5.66
C ILE A 319 9.57 3.81 -6.73
N LEU A 320 8.38 4.24 -7.10
CA LEU A 320 8.21 5.39 -8.00
C LEU A 320 8.48 6.69 -7.26
N LYS A 321 9.45 7.47 -7.73
CA LYS A 321 9.74 8.84 -7.26
C LYS A 321 9.70 9.79 -8.47
N GLY A 322 8.60 10.55 -8.56
CA GLY A 322 8.31 11.30 -9.78
C GLY A 322 8.13 10.32 -10.95
N ASP A 323 8.88 10.52 -12.04
CA ASP A 323 8.81 9.66 -13.23
C ASP A 323 9.88 8.54 -13.26
N LYS A 324 10.65 8.37 -12.17
CA LYS A 324 11.76 7.42 -12.13
C LYS A 324 11.54 6.34 -11.09
N TRP A 325 11.87 5.11 -11.48
CA TRP A 325 11.94 3.98 -10.57
C TRP A 325 13.30 3.98 -9.86
N VAL A 326 13.26 3.96 -8.55
CA VAL A 326 14.44 3.98 -7.68
C VAL A 326 14.40 2.77 -6.77
N PRO A 327 15.53 2.12 -6.44
CA PRO A 327 15.54 1.03 -5.49
C PRO A 327 14.88 1.41 -4.17
N PHE A 328 13.93 0.58 -3.73
CA PHE A 328 13.24 0.77 -2.47
C PHE A 328 14.13 0.35 -1.31
N GLU A 329 14.06 1.06 -0.20
CA GLU A 329 14.81 0.75 1.01
C GLU A 329 13.86 0.45 2.16
N ALA A 330 13.86 -0.79 2.62
CA ALA A 330 13.10 -1.25 3.76
C ALA A 330 13.88 -2.29 4.55
N ASN A 331 13.68 -2.30 5.87
CA ASN A 331 14.36 -3.25 6.77
C ASN A 331 13.40 -4.35 7.28
N ASP A 332 12.15 -4.31 6.88
CA ASP A 332 11.06 -5.14 7.36
C ASP A 332 10.46 -6.07 6.29
N LEU A 333 11.14 -6.20 5.15
CA LEU A 333 10.75 -7.12 4.09
C LEU A 333 10.93 -8.57 4.54
N GLN A 334 9.90 -9.39 4.33
CA GLN A 334 9.88 -10.80 4.69
C GLN A 334 9.59 -11.68 3.48
N LEU A 335 10.25 -12.82 3.43
CA LEU A 335 9.96 -13.93 2.54
C LEU A 335 9.28 -15.02 3.34
N GLU A 336 8.20 -15.53 2.82
CA GLU A 336 7.52 -16.72 3.31
C GLU A 336 7.65 -17.85 2.30
N PHE A 337 8.01 -19.03 2.78
CA PHE A 337 7.97 -20.27 2.01
C PHE A 337 6.78 -21.07 2.50
N VAL A 338 5.71 -21.10 1.71
CA VAL A 338 4.37 -21.52 2.12
C VAL A 338 3.96 -22.76 1.33
N ARG A 339 3.37 -23.74 2.01
CA ARG A 339 2.66 -24.87 1.39
C ARG A 339 1.14 -24.72 1.58
N ILE A 340 0.61 -25.05 2.73
CA ILE A 340 -0.72 -24.69 3.23
C ILE A 340 -0.51 -23.56 4.24
N ASP A 341 0.39 -23.80 5.20
CA ASP A 341 0.85 -22.83 6.17
C ASP A 341 2.29 -22.39 5.87
N PRO A 342 2.76 -21.24 6.39
CA PRO A 342 4.14 -20.81 6.26
C PRO A 342 5.08 -21.78 7.02
N PHE A 343 5.94 -22.51 6.31
CA PHE A 343 6.96 -23.36 6.90
C PHE A 343 8.23 -22.60 7.27
N VAL A 344 8.60 -21.63 6.44
CA VAL A 344 9.76 -20.77 6.68
C VAL A 344 9.34 -19.32 6.49
N ARG A 345 9.64 -18.49 7.48
CA ARG A 345 9.53 -17.03 7.39
C ARG A 345 10.86 -16.42 7.73
N THR A 346 11.44 -15.67 6.81
CA THR A 346 12.76 -15.08 6.95
C THR A 346 12.80 -13.66 6.43
N LYS A 347 13.67 -12.83 7.00
CA LYS A 347 13.89 -11.47 6.49
C LYS A 347 14.68 -11.50 5.19
N LEU A 348 14.31 -10.61 4.30
CA LEU A 348 15.07 -10.31 3.11
C LEU A 348 16.14 -9.26 3.44
N HIS A 349 17.40 -9.58 3.16
CA HIS A 349 18.52 -8.68 3.41
C HIS A 349 18.92 -7.95 2.14
N LYS A 350 19.12 -6.65 2.24
CA LYS A 350 19.55 -5.83 1.11
C LYS A 350 21.00 -6.18 0.73
N LYS A 351 21.20 -6.49 -0.55
CA LYS A 351 22.51 -6.77 -1.13
C LYS A 351 22.68 -6.00 -2.44
N GLY A 352 23.22 -4.79 -2.33
CA GLY A 352 23.25 -3.86 -3.45
C GLY A 352 21.85 -3.34 -3.81
N GLN A 353 21.39 -3.61 -5.04
CA GLN A 353 20.05 -3.22 -5.51
C GLN A 353 18.98 -4.30 -5.26
N LYS A 354 19.40 -5.50 -4.83
CA LYS A 354 18.52 -6.65 -4.63
C LYS A 354 18.33 -6.94 -3.16
N TYR A 355 17.23 -7.63 -2.88
CA TYR A 355 16.97 -8.25 -1.60
C TYR A 355 17.18 -9.75 -1.73
N GLU A 356 17.95 -10.34 -0.84
CA GLU A 356 18.25 -11.77 -0.85
C GLU A 356 17.90 -12.42 0.51
N ALA A 357 17.38 -13.62 0.47
CA ALA A 357 17.29 -14.51 1.61
C ALA A 357 17.84 -15.89 1.28
N GLN A 358 18.56 -16.47 2.22
CA GLN A 358 19.04 -17.83 2.13
C GLN A 358 18.42 -18.64 3.26
N PHE A 359 17.87 -19.80 2.94
CA PHE A 359 17.27 -20.70 3.92
C PHE A 359 17.32 -22.13 3.41
N LYS A 360 17.06 -23.07 4.31
CA LYS A 360 16.99 -24.49 4.01
C LYS A 360 15.55 -24.90 3.77
N VAL A 361 15.30 -25.65 2.68
CA VAL A 361 13.97 -26.19 2.37
C VAL A 361 13.55 -27.17 3.47
N PRO A 362 12.28 -27.14 3.92
CA PRO A 362 11.75 -28.08 4.91
C PRO A 362 11.88 -29.54 4.49
N ASP A 363 11.86 -30.45 5.49
CA ASP A 363 11.89 -31.89 5.27
C ASP A 363 10.50 -32.48 4.89
N VAL A 364 9.64 -31.65 4.31
CA VAL A 364 8.31 -32.07 3.85
C VAL A 364 8.22 -31.79 2.36
N TYR A 365 7.93 -32.82 1.58
CA TYR A 365 7.75 -32.67 0.13
C TYR A 365 6.36 -32.15 -0.22
N GLY A 366 6.22 -31.58 -1.41
CA GLY A 366 4.97 -31.05 -1.92
C GLY A 366 5.18 -29.81 -2.80
N VAL A 367 4.08 -29.12 -3.07
CA VAL A 367 4.11 -27.87 -3.84
C VAL A 367 4.16 -26.70 -2.87
N TYR A 368 5.14 -25.85 -3.03
CA TYR A 368 5.39 -24.67 -2.22
C TYR A 368 5.33 -23.40 -3.05
N GLN A 369 5.21 -22.28 -2.36
CA GLN A 369 5.25 -20.95 -2.96
C GLN A 369 6.26 -20.09 -2.21
N PHE A 370 7.12 -19.39 -2.95
CA PHE A 370 7.84 -18.24 -2.43
C PHE A 370 6.90 -17.05 -2.45
N LYS A 371 6.52 -16.56 -1.29
CA LYS A 371 5.58 -15.46 -1.13
C LYS A 371 6.29 -14.27 -0.50
N VAL A 372 6.20 -13.12 -1.15
CA VAL A 372 6.56 -11.83 -0.57
C VAL A 372 5.30 -10.99 -0.53
N ASP A 373 4.89 -10.62 0.66
CA ASP A 373 3.70 -9.85 0.95
C ASP A 373 4.10 -8.63 1.77
N TYR A 374 4.09 -7.47 1.13
CA TYR A 374 4.45 -6.22 1.77
C TYR A 374 3.29 -5.23 1.71
N ASN A 375 2.62 -5.08 2.85
CA ASN A 375 1.50 -4.17 3.02
C ASN A 375 1.82 -3.19 4.15
N ARG A 376 2.07 -1.92 3.80
CA ARG A 376 2.36 -0.84 4.74
C ARG A 376 1.58 0.40 4.36
N ILE A 377 1.17 1.14 5.37
CA ILE A 377 0.40 2.39 5.20
C ILE A 377 1.13 3.34 4.25
N GLY A 378 0.41 3.84 3.26
CA GLY A 378 0.90 4.79 2.27
C GLY A 378 1.59 4.18 1.06
N TYR A 379 1.94 2.88 1.10
CA TYR A 379 2.53 2.16 -0.04
C TYR A 379 1.48 1.28 -0.72
N THR A 380 1.64 1.06 -2.02
CA THR A 380 0.84 0.05 -2.72
C THR A 380 1.18 -1.34 -2.18
N HIS A 381 0.15 -2.17 -2.05
CA HIS A 381 0.34 -3.56 -1.63
C HIS A 381 1.19 -4.30 -2.66
N LEU A 382 2.39 -4.73 -2.25
CA LEU A 382 3.30 -5.51 -3.06
C LEU A 382 3.10 -6.99 -2.72
N TYR A 383 2.55 -7.74 -3.66
CA TYR A 383 2.35 -9.17 -3.53
C TYR A 383 3.01 -9.91 -4.68
N THR A 384 3.86 -10.87 -4.36
CA THR A 384 4.47 -11.76 -5.34
C THR A 384 4.41 -13.20 -4.86
N SER A 385 4.07 -14.12 -5.75
CA SER A 385 4.02 -15.54 -5.46
C SER A 385 4.65 -16.31 -6.61
N THR A 386 5.61 -17.20 -6.29
CA THR A 386 6.25 -18.08 -7.26
C THR A 386 6.15 -19.51 -6.77
N GLN A 387 5.44 -20.34 -7.53
CA GLN A 387 5.20 -21.74 -7.18
C GLN A 387 6.39 -22.62 -7.58
N VAL A 388 6.76 -23.54 -6.68
CA VAL A 388 7.86 -24.49 -6.89
C VAL A 388 7.51 -25.85 -6.31
N SER A 389 8.04 -26.90 -6.92
CA SER A 389 7.90 -28.27 -6.43
C SER A 389 9.08 -28.66 -5.54
N VAL A 390 8.80 -29.33 -4.43
CA VAL A 390 9.79 -29.94 -3.54
C VAL A 390 9.57 -31.45 -3.55
N ARG A 391 10.58 -32.19 -3.93
CA ARG A 391 10.55 -33.66 -4.01
C ARG A 391 11.30 -34.26 -2.82
N PRO A 392 10.96 -35.52 -2.44
CA PRO A 392 11.73 -36.25 -1.48
C PRO A 392 13.12 -36.63 -2.02
N LEU A 393 14.00 -37.08 -1.13
CA LEU A 393 15.29 -37.67 -1.52
C LEU A 393 15.10 -38.90 -2.40
N GLN A 394 15.90 -39.04 -3.43
CA GLN A 394 16.03 -40.27 -4.19
C GLN A 394 16.84 -41.29 -3.40
N HIS A 395 16.71 -42.60 -3.71
CA HIS A 395 17.43 -43.67 -3.00
C HIS A 395 18.95 -43.46 -2.95
N THR A 396 19.53 -42.85 -3.98
CA THR A 396 20.96 -42.54 -4.07
C THR A 396 21.39 -41.32 -3.26
N GLN A 397 20.44 -40.52 -2.79
CA GLN A 397 20.70 -39.26 -2.06
C GLN A 397 20.62 -39.45 -0.53
N TYR A 398 20.11 -40.58 -0.04
CA TYR A 398 20.13 -40.87 1.39
C TYR A 398 21.56 -41.10 1.88
N GLU A 399 21.82 -40.72 3.13
CA GLU A 399 23.08 -40.96 3.78
C GLU A 399 23.35 -42.45 3.87
N ARG A 400 24.56 -42.85 3.50
CA ARG A 400 24.96 -44.26 3.48
C ARG A 400 25.10 -44.84 4.89
N PHE A 401 25.54 -44.01 5.84
CA PHE A 401 25.73 -44.37 7.23
C PHE A 401 24.85 -43.51 8.14
N ILE A 402 23.91 -44.15 8.78
CA ILE A 402 22.96 -43.48 9.67
C ILE A 402 23.58 -43.41 11.09
N PRO A 403 23.78 -42.20 11.71
CA PRO A 403 24.38 -42.11 13.02
C PRO A 403 23.71 -42.93 14.12
N SER A 404 22.38 -43.03 14.09
CA SER A 404 21.61 -43.87 15.03
C SER A 404 21.87 -45.36 14.90
N ALA A 405 22.42 -45.82 13.78
CA ALA A 405 22.75 -47.24 13.52
C ALA A 405 24.22 -47.55 13.87
N TYR A 406 25.06 -46.62 14.31
CA TYR A 406 26.45 -46.88 14.67
C TYR A 406 26.66 -47.99 15.70
N PRO A 407 25.84 -48.18 16.75
CA PRO A 407 25.98 -49.32 17.63
C PRO A 407 25.89 -50.66 16.92
N TYR A 408 25.02 -50.77 15.93
CA TYR A 408 24.89 -52.01 15.11
C TYR A 408 26.08 -52.21 14.18
N TYR A 409 26.58 -51.12 13.57
CA TYR A 409 27.80 -51.20 12.75
C TYR A 409 29.01 -51.62 13.60
N LEU A 410 29.15 -51.01 14.80
CA LEU A 410 30.24 -51.33 15.71
C LEU A 410 30.17 -52.80 16.16
N SER A 411 28.99 -53.33 16.47
CA SER A 411 28.78 -54.75 16.83
C SER A 411 29.13 -55.69 15.69
N ALA A 412 28.72 -55.37 14.45
CA ALA A 412 29.04 -56.17 13.27
C ALA A 412 30.55 -56.22 13.02
N PHE A 413 31.24 -55.09 13.07
CA PHE A 413 32.68 -55.02 12.90
C PHE A 413 33.45 -55.73 14.03
N SER A 414 33.03 -55.56 15.28
CA SER A 414 33.63 -56.28 16.41
C SER A 414 33.47 -57.78 16.32
N MET A 415 32.29 -58.26 15.87
CA MET A 415 32.06 -59.71 15.59
C MET A 415 33.03 -60.21 14.48
N MET A 416 33.14 -59.46 13.36
CA MET A 416 34.10 -59.89 12.28
C MET A 416 35.51 -59.96 12.79
N VAL A 417 35.99 -59.00 13.58
CA VAL A 417 37.29 -59.02 14.19
C VAL A 417 37.43 -60.17 15.16
N GLY A 418 36.42 -60.42 15.98
CA GLY A 418 36.39 -61.55 16.92
C GLY A 418 36.48 -62.91 16.21
N VAL A 419 35.72 -63.12 15.15
CA VAL A 419 35.78 -64.34 14.31
C VAL A 419 37.13 -64.49 13.66
N PHE A 420 37.72 -63.42 13.16
CA PHE A 420 39.05 -63.44 12.58
C PHE A 420 40.12 -63.86 13.60
N LEU A 421 40.10 -63.26 14.78
CA LEU A 421 41.05 -63.60 15.86
C LEU A 421 40.84 -65.05 16.33
N LEU A 422 39.58 -65.47 16.49
CA LEU A 422 39.26 -66.86 16.85
C LEU A 422 39.82 -67.82 15.78
N SER A 423 39.65 -67.51 14.51
CA SER A 423 40.19 -68.35 13.41
C SER A 423 41.71 -68.42 13.46
N CYS A 424 42.40 -67.33 13.76
CA CYS A 424 43.85 -67.36 13.92
C CYS A 424 44.27 -68.22 15.11
N VAL A 425 43.59 -68.09 16.25
CA VAL A 425 43.87 -68.93 17.44
C VAL A 425 43.60 -70.42 17.14
N PHE A 426 42.50 -70.70 16.47
CA PHE A 426 42.14 -72.05 16.13
C PHE A 426 43.17 -72.70 15.18
N LEU A 427 43.64 -71.99 14.17
CA LEU A 427 44.62 -72.44 13.23
C LEU A 427 46.02 -72.63 13.85
N HIS A 428 46.34 -71.85 14.89
CA HIS A 428 47.58 -71.96 15.63
C HIS A 428 47.56 -72.91 16.82
N HIS A 429 46.37 -73.37 17.23
CA HIS A 429 46.20 -74.30 18.34
C HIS A 429 46.80 -75.67 18.00
N LYS A 430 47.80 -76.08 18.77
CA LYS A 430 48.34 -77.44 18.71
C LYS A 430 47.93 -78.16 19.93
N ASP A 431 47.23 -79.28 19.71
CA ASP A 431 46.93 -80.20 20.80
C ASP A 431 48.27 -80.77 21.42
N MET A 432 48.47 -80.41 22.67
CA MET A 432 49.56 -81.08 23.38
C MET A 432 49.25 -82.56 23.58
N PRO A 433 50.11 -83.45 23.19
CA PRO A 433 49.87 -84.87 23.41
C PRO A 433 49.74 -85.12 24.94
N LYS A 434 48.65 -85.64 25.39
CA LYS A 434 48.47 -86.07 26.77
C LYS A 434 49.55 -87.11 27.10
N SER A 435 50.47 -86.76 28.04
CA SER A 435 51.39 -87.71 28.63
C SER A 435 50.59 -88.84 29.27
N LYS A 436 50.78 -90.05 28.85
CA LYS A 436 50.21 -91.25 29.53
C LYS A 436 50.87 -91.26 30.92
N ALA A 437 50.06 -91.00 31.97
CA ALA A 437 50.51 -91.35 33.32
C ALA A 437 50.53 -92.86 33.38
N GLU A 438 51.73 -93.41 33.59
CA GLU A 438 51.89 -94.80 34.09
C GLU A 438 51.46 -94.84 35.51
#